data_af31d371db734446e454f6f8a61e45c4
#
_entry.id   af31d371db734446e454f6f8a61e45c4
#
_cell.length_a   1.000
_cell.length_b   1.000
_cell.length_c   1.000
_cell.angle_alpha   90.00
_cell.angle_beta   90.00
_cell.angle_gamma   90.00
#
_symmetry.space_group_name_H-M   'P 1'
#
loop_
_entity.id
_entity.type
_entity.pdbx_description
1 polymer ?
#
loop_
_entity_poly.entity_id
_entity_poly.type
_entity_poly.pdbx_seq_one_letter_code
_entity_poly.pdbx_strand_id
1 'polypeptide(L)'
;MEQALLNFDSPHLLDDEAAVLSMLREGRQAAVSSTIIEARTGLRPRRVQAIIRKLRLEGHNIGSATTEPMGYFLTDAQDENADMARKLRARGIKVLMVAARFQRESLQMTFSQALIEFQGE
;
A
#
# COMPACT_ATOMS: atom_id res chain seq x y z
N MET A 1 -28.23 9.68 -1.31
CA MET A 1 -28.00 9.30 -1.38
C MET A 1 -27.64 9.06 -1.42
N GLU A 2 -27.23 9.29 -1.45
CA GLU A 2 -26.80 8.78 -1.51
C GLU A 2 -26.28 8.35 -1.52
N GLN A 3 -26.12 8.50 -1.44
CA GLN A 3 -25.63 7.89 -1.50
C GLN A 3 -25.29 7.46 -1.82
N ALA A 4 -25.55 7.72 -1.97
CA ALA A 4 -25.22 7.24 -2.48
C ALA A 4 -24.82 7.35 -2.97
N LEU A 5 -24.78 7.66 -2.88
CA LEU A 5 -24.32 7.76 -3.27
C LEU A 5 -23.58 7.87 -3.50
N LEU A 6 -23.14 8.14 -3.36
CA LEU A 6 -22.44 8.21 -3.34
C LEU A 6 -21.87 7.82 -3.68
N ASN A 7 -21.68 7.79 -3.72
CA ASN A 7 -21.13 7.32 -3.97
C ASN A 7 -21.08 6.77 -4.58
N PHE A 8 -20.94 6.72 -5.14
CA PHE A 8 -20.85 6.35 -5.60
C PHE A 8 -20.38 5.91 -6.29
N ASP A 9 -20.52 5.56 -6.39
CA ASP A 9 -19.54 5.54 -7.33
C ASP A 9 -19.05 4.24 -7.63
N SER A 10 -18.24 3.58 -7.86
CA SER A 10 -17.88 2.21 -8.18
C SER A 10 -18.01 1.31 -6.97
N PRO A 11 -19.23 1.04 -6.52
CA PRO A 11 -19.41 0.26 -5.30
C PRO A 11 -18.79 -1.12 -5.39
N HIS A 12 -18.88 -1.79 -6.56
CA HIS A 12 -18.30 -3.11 -6.70
C HIS A 12 -16.77 -3.08 -6.58
N LEU A 13 -16.14 -2.02 -7.05
CA LEU A 13 -14.72 -1.83 -6.85
C LEU A 13 -14.42 -1.69 -5.37
N LEU A 14 -15.29 -0.98 -4.67
CA LEU A 14 -15.15 -0.79 -3.24
C LEU A 14 -15.41 -2.08 -2.46
N ASP A 15 -16.16 -3.02 -3.04
CA ASP A 15 -16.44 -4.27 -2.34
C ASP A 15 -15.18 -5.06 -2.02
N ASP A 16 -14.31 -5.24 -3.00
CA ASP A 16 -13.05 -5.94 -2.77
C ASP A 16 -12.16 -5.18 -1.80
N GLU A 17 -12.08 -3.88 -2.00
CA GLU A 17 -11.24 -3.02 -1.15
C GLU A 17 -11.79 -2.99 0.27
N ALA A 18 -13.10 -2.88 0.40
CA ALA A 18 -13.74 -2.86 1.71
C ALA A 18 -13.55 -4.19 2.42
N ALA A 19 -13.63 -5.29 1.68
CA ALA A 19 -13.44 -6.62 2.25
C ALA A 19 -12.04 -6.76 2.83
N VAL A 20 -11.03 -6.34 2.08
CA VAL A 20 -9.65 -6.40 2.56
C VAL A 20 -9.46 -5.47 3.76
N LEU A 21 -9.90 -4.23 3.63
CA LEU A 21 -9.71 -3.24 4.69
C LEU A 21 -10.39 -3.66 5.99
N SER A 22 -11.58 -4.26 5.88
CA SER A 22 -12.33 -4.68 7.06
C SER A 22 -11.64 -5.79 7.85
N MET A 23 -10.72 -6.51 7.24
CA MET A 23 -9.99 -7.57 7.92
C MET A 23 -8.79 -7.04 8.72
N LEU A 24 -8.37 -5.81 8.47
CA LEU A 24 -7.19 -5.25 9.12
C LEU A 24 -7.55 -4.67 10.48
N ARG A 25 -6.66 -4.84 11.43
CA ARG A 25 -6.83 -4.33 12.80
C ARG A 25 -5.68 -3.43 13.16
N GLU A 26 -5.89 -2.58 14.14
CA GLU A 26 -4.88 -1.64 14.57
C GLU A 26 -3.79 -2.32 15.38
N GLY A 27 -2.55 -1.92 15.13
CA GLY A 27 -1.41 -2.33 15.92
C GLY A 27 -0.61 -3.46 15.29
N ARG A 28 0.69 -3.37 15.50
CA ARG A 28 1.65 -4.32 14.95
C ARG A 28 1.35 -5.76 15.36
N GLN A 29 0.86 -5.96 16.58
CA GLN A 29 0.58 -7.30 17.08
C GLN A 29 -0.69 -7.91 16.50
N ALA A 30 -1.50 -7.10 15.83
CA ALA A 30 -2.74 -7.56 15.22
C ALA A 30 -2.58 -7.84 13.72
N ALA A 31 -1.37 -8.00 13.23
CA ALA A 31 -1.12 -8.23 11.81
C ALA A 31 -1.83 -9.48 11.32
N VAL A 32 -2.44 -9.37 10.15
CA VAL A 32 -3.18 -10.46 9.50
C VAL A 32 -2.41 -10.88 8.26
N SER A 33 -2.10 -12.16 8.16
CA SER A 33 -1.31 -12.66 7.03
C SER A 33 -2.09 -12.56 5.72
N SER A 34 -1.35 -12.38 4.63
CA SER A 34 -1.97 -12.34 3.31
C SER A 34 -2.68 -13.65 3.00
N THR A 35 -2.18 -14.77 3.50
CA THR A 35 -2.83 -16.07 3.30
C THR A 35 -4.24 -16.09 3.89
N ILE A 36 -4.40 -15.53 5.09
CA ILE A 36 -5.72 -15.44 5.71
C ILE A 36 -6.63 -14.51 4.91
N ILE A 37 -6.09 -13.37 4.46
CA ILE A 37 -6.87 -12.44 3.66
C ILE A 37 -7.34 -13.12 2.37
N GLU A 38 -6.45 -13.84 1.70
CA GLU A 38 -6.79 -14.55 0.48
C GLU A 38 -7.86 -15.61 0.72
N ALA A 39 -7.71 -16.36 1.80
CA ALA A 39 -8.66 -17.44 2.11
C ALA A 39 -10.05 -16.89 2.39
N ARG A 40 -10.15 -15.77 3.06
CA ARG A 40 -11.45 -15.21 3.46
C ARG A 40 -12.12 -14.39 2.39
N THR A 41 -11.33 -13.77 1.52
CA THR A 41 -11.89 -12.91 0.46
C THR A 41 -12.03 -13.66 -0.87
N GLY A 42 -11.31 -14.76 -1.05
CA GLY A 42 -11.26 -15.44 -2.33
C GLY A 42 -10.41 -14.74 -3.36
N LEU A 43 -9.69 -13.71 -2.98
CA LEU A 43 -8.87 -12.94 -3.89
C LEU A 43 -7.51 -13.60 -4.07
N ARG A 44 -6.93 -13.42 -5.26
CA ARG A 44 -5.59 -13.91 -5.54
C ARG A 44 -4.53 -13.04 -4.87
N PRO A 45 -3.34 -13.59 -4.59
CA PRO A 45 -2.28 -12.82 -3.92
C PRO A 45 -1.95 -11.50 -4.59
N ARG A 46 -1.87 -11.49 -5.93
CA ARG A 46 -1.55 -10.25 -6.64
C ARG A 46 -2.65 -9.20 -6.47
N ARG A 47 -3.90 -9.66 -6.43
CA ARG A 47 -5.02 -8.76 -6.24
C ARG A 47 -4.99 -8.14 -4.85
N VAL A 48 -4.69 -8.95 -3.83
CA VAL A 48 -4.56 -8.45 -2.46
C VAL A 48 -3.46 -7.39 -2.41
N GLN A 49 -2.30 -7.67 -3.00
CA GLN A 49 -1.19 -6.72 -3.00
C GLN A 49 -1.56 -5.41 -3.71
N ALA A 50 -2.28 -5.52 -4.84
CA ALA A 50 -2.70 -4.34 -5.58
C ALA A 50 -3.68 -3.51 -4.76
N ILE A 51 -4.60 -4.16 -4.05
CA ILE A 51 -5.55 -3.46 -3.19
C ILE A 51 -4.83 -2.75 -2.05
N ILE A 52 -3.88 -3.43 -1.40
CA ILE A 52 -3.11 -2.80 -0.32
C ILE A 52 -2.39 -1.56 -0.84
N ARG A 53 -1.78 -1.67 -2.02
CA ARG A 53 -1.07 -0.54 -2.61
C ARG A 53 -2.02 0.62 -2.90
N LYS A 54 -3.18 0.32 -3.45
CA LYS A 54 -4.18 1.34 -3.76
C LYS A 54 -4.68 2.02 -2.49
N LEU A 55 -4.99 1.24 -1.46
CA LEU A 55 -5.48 1.80 -0.20
C LEU A 55 -4.43 2.71 0.43
N ARG A 56 -3.15 2.33 0.36
CA ARG A 56 -2.08 3.18 0.87
C ARG A 56 -2.00 4.51 0.12
N LEU A 57 -2.15 4.46 -1.20
CA LEU A 57 -2.13 5.69 -2.01
C LEU A 57 -3.33 6.58 -1.69
N GLU A 58 -4.43 6.00 -1.26
CA GLU A 58 -5.62 6.75 -0.90
C GLU A 58 -5.60 7.27 0.54
N GLY A 59 -4.52 7.00 1.26
CA GLY A 59 -4.34 7.57 2.58
C GLY A 59 -4.58 6.63 3.75
N HIS A 60 -4.84 5.35 3.47
CA HIS A 60 -4.98 4.38 4.55
C HIS A 60 -3.60 3.96 5.03
N ASN A 61 -3.37 4.09 6.32
CA ASN A 61 -2.07 3.76 6.90
C ASN A 61 -2.02 2.27 7.19
N ILE A 62 -1.51 1.51 6.23
CA ILE A 62 -1.41 0.06 6.34
C ILE A 62 0.06 -0.33 6.47
N GLY A 63 0.39 -0.90 7.62
CA GLY A 63 1.72 -1.43 7.87
C GLY A 63 1.84 -2.87 7.40
N SER A 64 3.06 -3.32 7.24
CA SER A 64 3.33 -4.72 6.92
C SER A 64 4.52 -5.20 7.74
N ALA A 65 4.48 -6.48 8.08
CA ALA A 65 5.50 -7.09 8.91
C ALA A 65 5.92 -8.42 8.32
N THR A 66 7.22 -8.67 8.33
CA THR A 66 7.80 -9.91 7.82
C THR A 66 8.21 -10.87 8.93
N THR A 67 8.06 -10.44 10.19
CA THR A 67 8.29 -11.30 11.36
C THR A 67 6.98 -11.52 12.08
N GLU A 68 6.92 -12.55 12.92
CA GLU A 68 5.67 -12.90 13.61
C GLU A 68 5.18 -11.78 14.54
N PRO A 69 3.90 -11.51 14.52
CA PRO A 69 2.91 -12.01 13.57
C PRO A 69 3.06 -11.28 12.23
N MET A 70 3.20 -12.07 11.16
CA MET A 70 3.42 -11.54 9.82
C MET A 70 2.12 -11.07 9.19
N GLY A 71 2.22 -10.05 8.32
CA GLY A 71 1.08 -9.63 7.55
C GLY A 71 0.85 -8.14 7.62
N TYR A 72 -0.41 -7.76 7.42
CA TYR A 72 -0.82 -6.36 7.32
C TYR A 72 -1.62 -5.94 8.54
N PHE A 73 -1.48 -4.69 8.91
CA PHE A 73 -2.18 -4.12 10.05
C PHE A 73 -2.38 -2.62 9.83
N LEU A 74 -3.32 -2.03 10.56
CA LEU A 74 -3.51 -0.59 10.49
C LEU A 74 -2.57 0.07 11.47
N THR A 75 -1.85 1.09 10.99
CA THR A 75 -0.95 1.85 11.85
C THR A 75 -1.66 3.14 12.27
N ASP A 76 -1.66 3.38 13.56
CA ASP A 76 -2.28 4.58 14.10
C ASP A 76 -1.29 5.35 14.97
N ALA A 77 -0.33 4.66 15.52
CA ALA A 77 0.70 5.29 16.35
C ALA A 77 1.72 5.99 15.46
N GLN A 78 2.16 7.15 15.90
CA GLN A 78 3.11 7.97 15.15
C GLN A 78 4.41 7.24 14.86
N ASP A 79 4.90 6.46 15.82
CA ASP A 79 6.16 5.73 15.64
C ASP A 79 6.01 4.60 14.62
N GLU A 80 4.84 3.93 14.58
CA GLU A 80 4.58 2.91 13.56
C GLU A 80 4.54 3.54 12.18
N ASN A 81 3.90 4.69 12.06
CA ASN A 81 3.82 5.40 10.79
C ASN A 81 5.19 5.85 10.32
N ALA A 82 6.00 6.37 11.22
CA ALA A 82 7.37 6.80 10.89
C ALA A 82 8.22 5.61 10.45
N ASP A 83 8.08 4.47 11.11
CA ASP A 83 8.82 3.27 10.76
C ASP A 83 8.45 2.78 9.35
N MET A 84 7.15 2.73 9.05
CA MET A 84 6.71 2.31 7.73
C MET A 84 7.15 3.28 6.65
N ALA A 85 7.08 4.58 6.91
CA ALA A 85 7.53 5.59 5.95
C ALA A 85 9.02 5.40 5.63
N ARG A 86 9.82 5.14 6.65
CA ARG A 86 11.26 4.92 6.46
C ARG A 86 11.52 3.69 5.61
N LYS A 87 10.80 2.59 5.87
CA LYS A 87 10.95 1.35 5.10
C LYS A 87 10.56 1.54 3.65
N LEU A 88 9.46 2.24 3.41
CA LEU A 88 8.99 2.48 2.05
C LEU A 88 9.93 3.40 1.29
N ARG A 89 10.48 4.43 1.96
CA ARG A 89 11.47 5.31 1.33
C ARG A 89 12.71 4.52 0.93
N ALA A 90 13.20 3.66 1.82
CA ALA A 90 14.37 2.85 1.52
C ALA A 90 14.13 1.94 0.32
N ARG A 91 12.96 1.32 0.25
CA ARG A 91 12.61 0.49 -0.89
C ARG A 91 12.52 1.31 -2.17
N GLY A 92 11.87 2.47 -2.10
CA GLY A 92 11.71 3.34 -3.27
C GLY A 92 13.05 3.81 -3.81
N ILE A 93 13.97 4.17 -2.93
CA ILE A 93 15.30 4.60 -3.36
C ILE A 93 16.04 3.47 -4.08
N LYS A 94 15.93 2.23 -3.57
CA LYS A 94 16.58 1.11 -4.24
C LYS A 94 16.05 0.88 -5.64
N VAL A 95 14.75 1.02 -5.83
CA VAL A 95 14.14 0.88 -7.16
C VAL A 95 14.63 2.01 -8.07
N LEU A 96 14.68 3.24 -7.57
CA LEU A 96 15.17 4.37 -8.36
C LEU A 96 16.65 4.22 -8.72
N MET A 97 17.45 3.63 -7.83
CA MET A 97 18.85 3.37 -8.13
C MET A 97 18.99 2.41 -9.31
N VAL A 98 18.14 1.40 -9.41
CA VAL A 98 18.17 0.50 -10.55
C VAL A 98 17.79 1.25 -11.83
N ALA A 99 16.75 2.07 -11.78
CA ALA A 99 16.34 2.86 -12.94
C ALA A 99 17.45 3.79 -13.39
N ALA A 100 18.15 4.42 -12.44
CA ALA A 100 19.25 5.31 -12.75
C ALA A 100 20.37 4.58 -13.50
N ARG A 101 20.64 3.33 -13.11
CA ARG A 101 21.67 2.54 -13.79
C ARG A 101 21.30 2.22 -15.23
N PHE A 102 20.04 1.94 -15.50
CA PHE A 102 19.59 1.69 -16.87
C PHE A 102 19.79 2.92 -17.74
N GLN A 103 19.58 4.11 -17.20
CA GLN A 103 19.73 5.35 -17.94
C GLN A 103 21.15 5.93 -17.84
N ARG A 104 21.99 5.33 -17.03
CA ARG A 104 23.36 5.84 -16.77
C ARG A 104 23.33 7.29 -16.29
N GLU A 105 22.44 7.56 -15.36
CA GLU A 105 22.27 8.89 -14.81
C GLU A 105 22.33 8.85 -13.29
N SER A 106 22.34 10.02 -12.65
CA SER A 106 22.39 10.11 -11.20
C SER A 106 21.02 9.76 -10.62
N LEU A 107 21.03 9.33 -9.35
CA LEU A 107 19.80 9.06 -8.64
C LEU A 107 18.92 10.31 -8.57
N GLN A 108 19.55 11.48 -8.38
CA GLN A 108 18.80 12.72 -8.30
C GLN A 108 18.07 13.03 -9.61
N MET A 109 18.75 12.83 -10.74
CA MET A 109 18.10 13.05 -12.04
C MET A 109 16.95 12.09 -12.25
N THR A 110 17.16 10.82 -11.89
CA THR A 110 16.11 9.82 -12.02
C THR A 110 14.89 10.17 -11.15
N PHE A 111 15.13 10.60 -9.92
CA PHE A 111 14.05 11.01 -9.03
C PHE A 111 13.31 12.21 -9.59
N SER A 112 14.03 13.22 -10.09
CA SER A 112 13.41 14.40 -10.66
C SER A 112 12.56 14.05 -11.87
N GLN A 113 13.06 13.17 -12.73
CA GLN A 113 12.29 12.74 -13.91
C GLN A 113 11.04 11.97 -13.51
N ALA A 114 11.16 11.08 -12.56
CA ALA A 114 10.01 10.31 -12.08
C ALA A 114 8.94 11.23 -11.50
N LEU A 115 9.37 12.25 -10.76
CA LEU A 115 8.44 13.21 -10.17
C LEU A 115 7.69 13.99 -11.24
N ILE A 116 8.40 14.43 -12.28
CA ILE A 116 7.79 15.17 -13.39
C ILE A 116 6.77 14.28 -14.10
N GLU A 117 7.13 13.04 -14.38
CA GLU A 117 6.24 12.11 -15.06
C GLU A 117 4.99 11.84 -14.24
N PHE A 118 5.17 11.66 -12.94
CA PHE A 118 4.05 11.42 -12.04
C PHE A 118 3.11 12.62 -12.00
N GLN A 119 3.67 13.81 -11.89
CA GLN A 119 2.87 15.04 -11.82
C GLN A 119 2.18 15.36 -13.15
N GLY A 120 2.75 14.91 -14.25
CA GLY A 120 2.17 15.13 -15.57
C GLY A 120 0.98 14.27 -15.88
N GLU A 121 0.72 13.27 -15.04
CA GLU A 121 -0.43 12.42 -15.21
C GLU A 121 -1.66 13.07 -14.58
#